data_f2a0115f25ac4c5af1c89435f8740c35
#
_entry.id   f2a0115f25ac4c5af1c89435f8740c35
#
_cell.length_a   1.000
_cell.length_b   1.000
_cell.length_c   1.000
_cell.angle_alpha   90.00
_cell.angle_beta   90.00
_cell.angle_gamma   90.00
#
_symmetry.space_group_name_H-M   'P 1'
#
loop_
_entity.id
_entity.type
_entity.pdbx_description
1 polymer ?
#
loop_
_entity_poly.entity_id
_entity_poly.type
_entity_poly.pdbx_seq_one_letter_code
_entity_poly.pdbx_strand_id
1 'polypeptide(L)'
;CCSKHSRVYDKNVFINFIIKNIKYRLDKYNFIFYNQSYAYEVINKFPECKEHILNINSRELLDWLSNKTLVRVWAQNLIDVPSFCTVTGSECTFSNFKKLFPQENEFVIQDNYSSGGLGSFIIKKDQNMKANILNPCNIYLVSPLLKNSYSINIHILVGKFNQIIFSPSIQIIDPNQSPLIFRGSDYIEAQKIPKLIINNLYNCAKKIGNKLGKMNYRGICGLDFIVQNNKLYFIEINPRFQGSSFLINRTLFENNLPSLYELNEMAFSNEPIKIEKKKLENLNINYSYYKIKYSKNIAVEYFNKLCNCKDIDKYFMDGLN
;
A
#
# COMPACT_ATOMS: atom_id res chain seq x y z
N CYS A 1 -27.65 -17.70 -7.65
CA CYS A 1 -28.06 -16.35 -7.16
C CYS A 1 -26.80 -15.56 -6.88
N CYS A 2 -26.37 -14.70 -7.84
CA CYS A 2 -25.25 -13.79 -7.67
C CYS A 2 -25.62 -12.73 -6.64
N SER A 3 -24.89 -12.64 -5.54
CA SER A 3 -25.02 -11.55 -4.59
C SER A 3 -24.49 -10.26 -5.24
N LYS A 4 -25.40 -9.40 -5.66
CA LYS A 4 -25.14 -8.02 -6.08
C LYS A 4 -24.67 -7.22 -4.86
N HIS A 5 -23.39 -7.13 -4.54
CA HIS A 5 -22.85 -6.09 -3.64
C HIS A 5 -21.31 -6.12 -3.61
N SER A 6 -20.68 -6.07 -4.77
CA SER A 6 -19.39 -5.42 -4.91
C SER A 6 -19.51 -4.54 -6.14
N ARG A 7 -19.57 -3.22 -5.97
CA ARG A 7 -19.16 -2.33 -7.04
C ARG A 7 -17.65 -2.53 -7.21
N VAL A 8 -17.30 -3.62 -7.89
CA VAL A 8 -16.02 -3.71 -8.58
C VAL A 8 -16.10 -2.57 -9.60
N TYR A 9 -15.34 -1.50 -9.37
CA TYR A 9 -15.10 -0.54 -10.42
C TYR A 9 -14.62 -1.36 -11.61
N ASP A 10 -15.41 -1.38 -12.68
CA ASP A 10 -14.96 -2.02 -13.90
C ASP A 10 -13.67 -1.29 -14.31
N LYS A 11 -12.57 -2.00 -14.22
CA LYS A 11 -11.25 -1.47 -14.49
C LYS A 11 -11.20 -0.82 -15.88
N ASN A 12 -11.94 -1.37 -16.83
CA ASN A 12 -12.03 -0.84 -18.17
C ASN A 12 -12.76 0.52 -18.22
N VAL A 13 -13.83 0.67 -17.45
CA VAL A 13 -14.54 1.96 -17.32
C VAL A 13 -13.59 3.01 -16.75
N PHE A 14 -12.84 2.66 -15.71
CA PHE A 14 -11.87 3.58 -15.10
C PHE A 14 -10.73 3.96 -16.06
N ILE A 15 -10.15 3.00 -16.78
CA ILE A 15 -9.09 3.27 -17.77
C ILE A 15 -9.64 4.13 -18.92
N ASN A 16 -10.83 3.85 -19.42
CA ASN A 16 -11.46 4.65 -20.46
C ASN A 16 -11.75 6.09 -20.00
N PHE A 17 -12.16 6.27 -18.74
CA PHE A 17 -12.30 7.60 -18.15
C PHE A 17 -10.97 8.36 -18.12
N ILE A 18 -9.89 7.71 -17.69
CA ILE A 18 -8.54 8.32 -17.73
C ILE A 18 -8.15 8.70 -19.15
N ILE A 19 -8.29 7.80 -20.12
CA ILE A 19 -7.97 8.07 -21.54
C ILE A 19 -8.74 9.26 -22.07
N LYS A 20 -10.05 9.32 -21.80
CA LYS A 20 -10.87 10.46 -22.21
C LYS A 20 -10.31 11.78 -21.68
N ASN A 21 -9.91 11.83 -20.41
CA ASN A 21 -9.37 13.04 -19.79
C ASN A 21 -7.97 13.40 -20.29
N ILE A 22 -7.13 12.41 -20.61
CA ILE A 22 -5.79 12.62 -21.17
C ILE A 22 -5.90 13.19 -22.58
N LYS A 23 -6.74 12.61 -23.46
CA LYS A 23 -6.90 13.04 -24.87
C LYS A 23 -7.12 14.54 -25.03
N TYR A 24 -7.92 15.14 -24.15
CA TYR A 24 -8.20 16.59 -24.22
C TYR A 24 -7.08 17.49 -23.69
N ARG A 25 -5.98 16.91 -23.17
CA ARG A 25 -4.94 17.64 -22.47
C ARG A 25 -3.52 17.27 -22.92
N LEU A 26 -3.38 16.40 -23.91
CA LEU A 26 -2.10 15.87 -24.39
C LEU A 26 -1.16 16.97 -24.87
N ASP A 27 -1.70 17.99 -25.53
CA ASP A 27 -0.96 19.13 -26.07
C ASP A 27 -0.44 20.09 -24.99
N LYS A 28 -0.92 19.98 -23.75
CA LYS A 28 -0.64 20.94 -22.67
C LYS A 28 0.04 20.36 -21.45
N TYR A 29 -0.11 19.06 -21.21
CA TYR A 29 0.30 18.46 -19.94
C TYR A 29 1.03 17.14 -20.12
N ASN A 30 1.96 16.90 -19.22
CA ASN A 30 2.50 15.59 -18.92
C ASN A 30 1.76 14.98 -17.72
N PHE A 31 1.76 13.65 -17.63
CA PHE A 31 0.96 12.91 -16.65
C PHE A 31 1.82 12.02 -15.78
N ILE A 32 1.60 12.07 -14.48
CA ILE A 32 2.16 11.15 -13.50
C ILE A 32 1.02 10.31 -12.92
N PHE A 33 1.23 9.01 -12.87
CA PHE A 33 0.22 8.09 -12.35
C PHE A 33 0.45 7.81 -10.87
N TYR A 34 -0.65 7.90 -10.10
CA TYR A 34 -0.65 7.47 -8.69
C TYR A 34 -0.25 6.01 -8.53
N ASN A 35 -0.76 5.14 -9.41
CA ASN A 35 -0.34 3.76 -9.56
C ASN A 35 0.19 3.55 -10.99
N GLN A 36 1.49 3.33 -11.08
CA GLN A 36 2.20 3.22 -12.36
C GLN A 36 1.71 2.06 -13.24
N SER A 37 1.15 0.99 -12.65
CA SER A 37 0.59 -0.12 -13.43
C SER A 37 -0.57 0.32 -14.34
N TYR A 38 -1.35 1.34 -13.94
CA TYR A 38 -2.41 1.89 -14.78
C TYR A 38 -1.87 2.68 -15.98
N ALA A 39 -0.67 3.25 -15.87
CA ALA A 39 -0.03 3.93 -17.01
C ALA A 39 0.15 2.97 -18.19
N TYR A 40 0.62 1.76 -17.93
CA TYR A 40 0.79 0.75 -18.98
C TYR A 40 -0.52 0.33 -19.65
N GLU A 41 -1.60 0.29 -18.90
CA GLU A 41 -2.91 -0.03 -19.46
C GLU A 41 -3.48 1.10 -20.31
N VAL A 42 -3.21 2.35 -19.89
CA VAL A 42 -3.55 3.54 -20.69
C VAL A 42 -2.73 3.57 -21.98
N ILE A 43 -1.40 3.36 -21.91
CA ILE A 43 -0.51 3.33 -23.07
C ILE A 43 -0.93 2.23 -24.05
N ASN A 44 -1.28 1.04 -23.56
CA ASN A 44 -1.72 -0.07 -24.43
C ASN A 44 -3.01 0.25 -25.20
N LYS A 45 -3.93 1.03 -24.62
CA LYS A 45 -5.19 1.43 -25.27
C LYS A 45 -5.10 2.75 -26.03
N PHE A 46 -4.14 3.59 -25.69
CA PHE A 46 -3.92 4.90 -26.28
C PHE A 46 -2.42 5.19 -26.37
N PRO A 47 -1.70 4.58 -27.35
CA PRO A 47 -0.24 4.64 -27.48
C PRO A 47 0.32 6.07 -27.63
N GLU A 48 -0.44 6.98 -28.23
CA GLU A 48 -0.03 8.37 -28.48
C GLU A 48 0.26 9.15 -27.19
N CYS A 49 -0.28 8.71 -26.06
CA CYS A 49 0.00 9.36 -24.77
C CYS A 49 1.37 8.98 -24.17
N LYS A 50 2.10 8.03 -24.75
CA LYS A 50 3.32 7.46 -24.15
C LYS A 50 4.37 8.50 -23.81
N GLU A 51 4.63 9.42 -24.74
CA GLU A 51 5.64 10.50 -24.56
C GLU A 51 5.24 11.51 -23.47
N HIS A 52 3.96 11.58 -23.13
CA HIS A 52 3.41 12.47 -22.11
C HIS A 52 3.25 11.80 -20.73
N ILE A 53 3.52 10.50 -20.64
CA ILE A 53 3.47 9.78 -19.35
C ILE A 53 4.87 9.70 -18.77
N LEU A 54 5.08 10.42 -17.68
CA LEU A 54 6.37 10.54 -17.03
C LEU A 54 6.50 9.60 -15.82
N ASN A 55 7.75 9.34 -15.47
CA ASN A 55 8.12 8.76 -14.17
C ASN A 55 7.50 7.39 -13.91
N ILE A 56 7.66 6.46 -14.86
CA ILE A 56 7.25 5.06 -14.72
C ILE A 56 8.47 4.13 -14.74
N ASN A 57 8.46 3.14 -13.83
CA ASN A 57 9.41 2.04 -13.82
C ASN A 57 9.02 1.00 -14.87
N SER A 58 9.92 0.08 -15.23
CA SER A 58 9.59 -0.97 -16.18
C SER A 58 8.42 -1.83 -15.68
N ARG A 59 7.62 -2.34 -16.61
CA ARG A 59 6.45 -3.15 -16.28
C ARG A 59 6.84 -4.42 -15.52
N GLU A 60 7.90 -5.07 -15.97
CA GLU A 60 8.42 -6.30 -15.36
C GLU A 60 8.80 -6.08 -13.90
N LEU A 61 9.45 -4.93 -13.59
CA LEU A 61 9.83 -4.58 -12.23
C LEU A 61 8.58 -4.30 -11.37
N LEU A 62 7.60 -3.57 -11.90
CA LEU A 62 6.36 -3.27 -11.17
C LEU A 62 5.54 -4.54 -10.90
N ASP A 63 5.43 -5.43 -11.88
CA ASP A 63 4.73 -6.71 -11.74
C ASP A 63 5.43 -7.60 -10.70
N TRP A 64 6.77 -7.64 -10.72
CA TRP A 64 7.56 -8.37 -9.74
C TRP A 64 7.40 -7.80 -8.32
N LEU A 65 7.51 -6.47 -8.15
CA LEU A 65 7.35 -5.80 -6.86
C LEU A 65 5.92 -5.92 -6.30
N SER A 66 4.93 -6.09 -7.16
CA SER A 66 3.53 -6.26 -6.77
C SER A 66 3.21 -7.70 -6.36
N ASN A 67 4.08 -8.68 -6.65
CA ASN A 67 3.88 -10.07 -6.28
C ASN A 67 4.39 -10.32 -4.84
N LYS A 68 3.46 -10.51 -3.90
CA LYS A 68 3.79 -10.67 -2.46
C LYS A 68 4.71 -11.85 -2.19
N THR A 69 4.54 -12.98 -2.89
CA THR A 69 5.40 -14.16 -2.73
C THR A 69 6.83 -13.87 -3.16
N LEU A 70 7.02 -13.34 -4.38
CA LEU A 70 8.35 -13.05 -4.91
C LEU A 70 9.08 -12.03 -4.04
N VAL A 71 8.40 -10.98 -3.63
CA VAL A 71 8.96 -9.94 -2.76
C VAL A 71 9.31 -10.51 -1.38
N ARG A 72 8.49 -11.39 -0.81
CA ARG A 72 8.78 -11.98 0.51
C ARG A 72 9.94 -12.97 0.46
N VAL A 73 10.04 -13.80 -0.58
CA VAL A 73 11.19 -14.67 -0.83
C VAL A 73 12.48 -13.86 -0.98
N TRP A 74 12.42 -12.74 -1.69
CA TRP A 74 13.57 -11.86 -1.84
C TRP A 74 13.94 -11.16 -0.52
N ALA A 75 12.95 -10.67 0.21
CA ALA A 75 13.17 -9.89 1.44
C ALA A 75 13.74 -10.74 2.59
N GLN A 76 13.44 -12.05 2.68
CA GLN A 76 13.92 -12.93 3.76
C GLN A 76 15.46 -13.02 3.82
N ASN A 77 16.15 -12.72 2.72
CA ASN A 77 17.61 -12.65 2.67
C ASN A 77 18.18 -11.30 3.14
N LEU A 78 17.32 -10.34 3.48
CA LEU A 78 17.72 -8.97 3.84
C LEU A 78 17.26 -8.58 5.25
N ILE A 79 16.07 -9.00 5.61
CA ILE A 79 15.36 -8.59 6.84
C ILE A 79 14.39 -9.69 7.26
N ASP A 80 13.90 -9.61 8.51
CA ASP A 80 12.93 -10.57 9.01
C ASP A 80 11.59 -10.47 8.25
N VAL A 81 11.04 -11.62 7.87
CA VAL A 81 9.69 -11.80 7.33
C VAL A 81 8.93 -12.81 8.18
N PRO A 82 7.59 -12.81 8.22
CA PRO A 82 6.84 -13.89 8.85
C PRO A 82 7.16 -15.22 8.16
N SER A 83 7.08 -16.32 8.86
CA SER A 83 7.08 -17.65 8.24
C SER A 83 5.93 -17.73 7.23
N PHE A 84 6.17 -18.27 6.05
CA PHE A 84 5.17 -18.38 5.01
C PHE A 84 5.39 -19.60 4.12
N CYS A 85 4.35 -20.00 3.43
CA CYS A 85 4.39 -20.95 2.34
C CYS A 85 3.44 -20.50 1.21
N THR A 86 3.52 -21.14 0.09
CA THR A 86 2.56 -20.96 -1.02
C THR A 86 1.76 -22.21 -1.21
N VAL A 87 0.46 -22.06 -1.49
CA VAL A 87 -0.48 -23.14 -1.77
C VAL A 87 -1.39 -22.73 -2.91
N THR A 88 -1.97 -23.70 -3.61
CA THR A 88 -3.06 -23.45 -4.55
C THR A 88 -4.36 -23.16 -3.79
N GLY A 89 -5.32 -22.50 -4.44
CA GLY A 89 -6.61 -22.23 -3.79
C GLY A 89 -7.36 -23.49 -3.36
N SER A 90 -7.18 -24.61 -4.08
CA SER A 90 -7.73 -25.92 -3.73
C SER A 90 -7.11 -26.50 -2.44
N GLU A 91 -5.88 -26.14 -2.12
CA GLU A 91 -5.17 -26.57 -0.92
C GLU A 91 -5.40 -25.63 0.30
N CYS A 92 -6.12 -24.53 0.11
CA CYS A 92 -6.41 -23.55 1.15
C CYS A 92 -7.41 -24.11 2.17
N THR A 93 -6.96 -25.05 3.01
CA THR A 93 -7.73 -25.66 4.08
C THR A 93 -7.01 -25.52 5.43
N PHE A 94 -7.76 -25.40 6.52
CA PHE A 94 -7.18 -25.37 7.86
C PHE A 94 -6.29 -26.59 8.13
N SER A 95 -6.72 -27.79 7.69
CA SER A 95 -5.98 -29.03 7.87
C SER A 95 -4.60 -28.99 7.20
N ASN A 96 -4.53 -28.48 5.97
CA ASN A 96 -3.25 -28.33 5.27
C ASN A 96 -2.35 -27.31 5.96
N PHE A 97 -2.88 -26.19 6.40
CA PHE A 97 -2.09 -25.17 7.11
C PHE A 97 -1.57 -25.68 8.44
N LYS A 98 -2.37 -26.50 9.15
CA LYS A 98 -1.94 -27.14 10.38
C LYS A 98 -0.78 -28.13 10.19
N LYS A 99 -0.71 -28.78 9.03
CA LYS A 99 0.45 -29.63 8.65
C LYS A 99 1.71 -28.78 8.38
N LEU A 100 1.55 -27.64 7.71
CA LEU A 100 2.65 -26.74 7.36
C LEU A 100 3.16 -25.96 8.59
N PHE A 101 2.27 -25.62 9.51
CA PHE A 101 2.57 -24.85 10.72
C PHE A 101 1.95 -25.53 11.95
N PRO A 102 2.53 -26.63 12.45
CA PRO A 102 1.90 -27.50 13.47
C PRO A 102 1.59 -26.79 14.81
N GLN A 103 2.32 -25.74 15.16
CA GLN A 103 2.13 -25.01 16.42
C GLN A 103 1.03 -23.93 16.33
N GLU A 104 0.61 -23.57 15.12
CA GLU A 104 -0.29 -22.45 14.89
C GLU A 104 -1.75 -22.89 14.73
N ASN A 105 -2.68 -22.02 15.11
CA ASN A 105 -4.12 -22.28 15.05
C ASN A 105 -4.92 -21.20 14.28
N GLU A 106 -4.25 -20.17 13.82
CA GLU A 106 -4.83 -19.11 13.01
C GLU A 106 -3.86 -18.70 11.91
N PHE A 107 -4.40 -18.53 10.70
CA PHE A 107 -3.59 -18.30 9.50
C PHE A 107 -4.13 -17.11 8.73
N VAL A 108 -3.25 -16.43 8.02
CA VAL A 108 -3.59 -15.41 7.03
C VAL A 108 -3.30 -15.96 5.64
N ILE A 109 -4.30 -15.91 4.76
CA ILE A 109 -4.15 -16.18 3.33
C ILE A 109 -4.12 -14.84 2.61
N GLN A 110 -3.19 -14.68 1.69
CA GLN A 110 -3.04 -13.46 0.89
C GLN A 110 -2.99 -13.80 -0.60
N ASP A 111 -3.83 -13.13 -1.38
CA ASP A 111 -3.69 -13.08 -2.83
C ASP A 111 -2.42 -12.28 -3.19
N ASN A 112 -1.64 -12.79 -4.15
CA ASN A 112 -0.36 -12.21 -4.53
C ASN A 112 -0.45 -10.78 -5.06
N TYR A 113 -1.55 -10.43 -5.74
CA TYR A 113 -1.69 -9.15 -6.43
C TYR A 113 -2.78 -8.26 -5.85
N SER A 114 -3.41 -8.65 -4.75
CA SER A 114 -4.43 -7.83 -4.10
C SER A 114 -3.84 -6.63 -3.38
N SER A 115 -4.62 -5.57 -3.24
CA SER A 115 -4.25 -4.36 -2.52
C SER A 115 -5.32 -3.94 -1.50
N GLY A 116 -4.91 -3.13 -0.50
CA GLY A 116 -5.82 -2.60 0.50
C GLY A 116 -6.48 -3.66 1.40
N GLY A 117 -5.88 -4.83 1.49
CA GLY A 117 -6.33 -5.94 2.31
C GLY A 117 -7.48 -6.78 1.71
N LEU A 118 -8.02 -6.41 0.53
CA LEU A 118 -9.19 -7.07 -0.07
C LEU A 118 -8.97 -8.56 -0.37
N GLY A 119 -7.74 -8.98 -0.61
CA GLY A 119 -7.35 -10.38 -0.85
C GLY A 119 -6.68 -11.04 0.35
N SER A 120 -6.82 -10.50 1.56
CA SER A 120 -6.23 -11.05 2.78
C SER A 120 -7.31 -11.57 3.71
N PHE A 121 -7.30 -12.87 3.98
CA PHE A 121 -8.33 -13.57 4.76
C PHE A 121 -7.72 -14.27 5.97
N ILE A 122 -8.42 -14.23 7.11
CA ILE A 122 -8.06 -15.00 8.29
C ILE A 122 -8.82 -16.33 8.28
N ILE A 123 -8.10 -17.43 8.55
CA ILE A 123 -8.69 -18.76 8.77
C ILE A 123 -8.40 -19.20 10.19
N LYS A 124 -9.46 -19.64 10.88
CA LYS A 124 -9.45 -20.25 12.20
C LYS A 124 -10.02 -21.68 12.15
N LYS A 125 -9.72 -22.48 13.17
CA LYS A 125 -10.07 -23.91 13.25
C LYS A 125 -11.55 -24.23 12.90
N ASP A 126 -12.48 -23.39 13.33
CA ASP A 126 -13.92 -23.68 13.19
C ASP A 126 -14.58 -22.84 12.08
N GLN A 127 -13.78 -22.15 11.28
CA GLN A 127 -14.27 -21.35 10.17
C GLN A 127 -14.02 -22.10 8.84
N ASN A 128 -15.07 -22.76 8.33
CA ASN A 128 -15.06 -23.19 6.94
C ASN A 128 -15.01 -21.97 6.05
N MET A 129 -13.87 -21.73 5.38
CA MET A 129 -13.87 -20.79 4.26
C MET A 129 -14.94 -21.21 3.27
N LYS A 130 -15.84 -20.29 2.95
CA LYS A 130 -16.78 -20.52 1.84
C LYS A 130 -15.94 -20.82 0.60
N ALA A 131 -16.04 -22.02 0.09
CA ALA A 131 -15.29 -22.55 -1.06
C ALA A 131 -15.29 -21.63 -2.30
N ASN A 132 -16.17 -20.62 -2.33
CA ASN A 132 -16.36 -19.68 -3.44
C ASN A 132 -15.53 -18.39 -3.34
N ILE A 133 -14.69 -18.22 -2.30
CA ILE A 133 -13.93 -16.98 -2.10
C ILE A 133 -12.59 -17.03 -2.85
N LEU A 134 -11.97 -18.22 -2.93
CA LEU A 134 -10.66 -18.41 -3.57
C LEU A 134 -10.82 -19.12 -4.90
N ASN A 135 -10.04 -18.67 -5.90
CA ASN A 135 -9.94 -19.40 -7.15
C ASN A 135 -9.04 -20.64 -6.92
N PRO A 136 -9.53 -21.88 -7.18
CA PRO A 136 -8.78 -23.10 -6.92
C PRO A 136 -7.40 -23.18 -7.60
N CYS A 137 -7.27 -22.56 -8.76
CA CYS A 137 -6.05 -22.59 -9.57
C CYS A 137 -5.04 -21.50 -9.23
N ASN A 138 -5.44 -20.46 -8.48
CA ASN A 138 -4.54 -19.39 -8.11
C ASN A 138 -3.60 -19.83 -6.98
N ILE A 139 -2.41 -19.23 -6.95
CA ILE A 139 -1.43 -19.40 -5.88
C ILE A 139 -1.65 -18.31 -4.82
N TYR A 140 -1.74 -18.73 -3.59
CA TYR A 140 -1.89 -17.87 -2.41
C TYR A 140 -0.68 -18.00 -1.49
N LEU A 141 -0.34 -16.90 -0.84
CA LEU A 141 0.64 -16.89 0.23
C LEU A 141 -0.09 -17.12 1.55
N VAL A 142 0.41 -18.07 2.35
CA VAL A 142 -0.14 -18.40 3.66
C VAL A 142 0.92 -18.22 4.73
N SER A 143 0.54 -17.62 5.84
CA SER A 143 1.39 -17.43 7.01
C SER A 143 0.59 -17.55 8.30
N PRO A 144 1.23 -17.90 9.43
CA PRO A 144 0.61 -17.76 10.75
C PRO A 144 0.10 -16.34 10.99
N LEU A 145 -1.04 -16.21 11.67
CA LEU A 145 -1.54 -14.92 12.12
C LEU A 145 -0.67 -14.41 13.27
N LEU A 146 -0.03 -13.27 13.05
CA LEU A 146 0.73 -12.59 14.10
C LEU A 146 -0.24 -11.91 15.07
N LYS A 147 -0.53 -12.55 16.21
CA LYS A 147 -1.45 -12.04 17.23
C LYS A 147 -0.82 -10.91 18.05
N ASN A 148 -1.67 -10.07 18.64
CA ASN A 148 -1.23 -8.94 19.47
C ASN A 148 -0.16 -8.09 18.78
N SER A 149 -0.37 -7.84 17.49
CA SER A 149 0.52 -7.10 16.62
C SER A 149 -0.14 -5.84 16.11
N TYR A 150 0.66 -4.92 15.58
CA TYR A 150 0.17 -3.76 14.87
C TYR A 150 0.95 -3.55 13.57
N SER A 151 0.29 -2.98 12.58
CA SER A 151 0.87 -2.76 11.26
C SER A 151 1.44 -1.34 11.14
N ILE A 152 2.63 -1.24 10.58
CA ILE A 152 3.31 0.04 10.30
C ILE A 152 3.55 0.14 8.80
N ASN A 153 3.28 1.32 8.27
CA ASN A 153 3.68 1.69 6.92
C ASN A 153 4.75 2.78 6.96
N ILE A 154 5.70 2.71 6.04
CA ILE A 154 6.70 3.74 5.84
C ILE A 154 6.89 4.01 4.35
N HIS A 155 6.89 5.28 3.96
CA HIS A 155 7.17 5.67 2.58
C HIS A 155 8.67 5.87 2.39
N ILE A 156 9.17 5.42 1.25
CA ILE A 156 10.52 5.71 0.80
C ILE A 156 10.48 6.30 -0.60
N LEU A 157 11.37 7.24 -0.86
CA LEU A 157 11.63 7.78 -2.18
C LEU A 157 13.01 7.30 -2.63
N VAL A 158 13.06 6.57 -3.74
CA VAL A 158 14.28 5.97 -4.26
C VAL A 158 14.73 6.74 -5.49
N GLY A 159 15.82 7.49 -5.37
CA GLY A 159 16.49 8.16 -6.48
C GLY A 159 17.66 7.33 -7.02
N LYS A 160 18.31 7.86 -8.06
CA LYS A 160 19.48 7.22 -8.66
C LYS A 160 20.68 7.16 -7.71
N PHE A 161 20.90 8.22 -6.94
CA PHE A 161 22.08 8.41 -6.11
C PHE A 161 21.80 8.38 -4.61
N ASN A 162 20.57 8.67 -4.21
CA ASN A 162 20.17 8.75 -2.82
C ASN A 162 18.74 8.28 -2.64
N GLN A 163 18.37 8.07 -1.39
CA GLN A 163 17.01 7.75 -0.98
C GLN A 163 16.60 8.62 0.21
N ILE A 164 15.31 8.85 0.33
CA ILE A 164 14.68 9.56 1.45
C ILE A 164 13.68 8.62 2.08
N ILE A 165 13.68 8.55 3.40
CA ILE A 165 12.77 7.71 4.18
C ILE A 165 11.92 8.66 5.01
N PHE A 166 10.59 8.64 4.79
CA PHE A 166 9.65 9.52 5.51
C PHE A 166 9.28 8.94 6.87
N SER A 167 8.62 9.76 7.69
CA SER A 167 8.06 9.30 8.96
C SER A 167 7.06 8.17 8.77
N PRO A 168 7.05 7.15 9.65
CA PRO A 168 6.12 6.04 9.57
C PRO A 168 4.72 6.40 10.05
N SER A 169 3.73 5.60 9.67
CA SER A 169 2.37 5.64 10.22
C SER A 169 1.91 4.26 10.69
N ILE A 170 1.06 4.21 11.70
CA ILE A 170 0.31 3.00 12.04
C ILE A 170 -0.80 2.81 11.02
N GLN A 171 -0.94 1.61 10.47
CA GLN A 171 -2.05 1.28 9.58
C GLN A 171 -3.26 0.85 10.42
N ILE A 172 -4.41 1.46 10.14
CA ILE A 172 -5.67 1.12 10.78
C ILE A 172 -6.30 -0.02 10.00
N ILE A 173 -6.26 -1.22 10.57
CA ILE A 173 -6.82 -2.45 10.02
C ILE A 173 -7.71 -3.06 11.09
N ASP A 174 -8.96 -3.42 10.76
CA ASP A 174 -9.83 -4.11 11.70
C ASP A 174 -9.49 -5.61 11.73
N PRO A 175 -8.92 -6.12 12.83
CA PRO A 175 -8.50 -7.51 12.95
C PRO A 175 -9.68 -8.48 13.05
N ASN A 176 -10.89 -7.99 13.32
CA ASN A 176 -12.10 -8.80 13.44
C ASN A 176 -12.85 -8.94 12.11
N GLN A 177 -12.39 -8.26 11.07
CA GLN A 177 -12.98 -8.36 9.72
C GLN A 177 -12.16 -9.29 8.82
N SER A 178 -12.86 -10.04 8.00
CA SER A 178 -12.26 -10.82 6.92
C SER A 178 -13.04 -10.49 5.62
N PRO A 179 -12.38 -9.94 4.61
CA PRO A 179 -10.95 -9.67 4.46
C PRO A 179 -10.43 -8.54 5.38
N LEU A 180 -9.11 -8.52 5.59
CA LEU A 180 -8.38 -7.53 6.40
C LEU A 180 -8.29 -6.18 5.67
N ILE A 181 -9.34 -5.38 5.74
CA ILE A 181 -9.45 -4.14 4.96
C ILE A 181 -8.68 -3.01 5.64
N PHE A 182 -7.80 -2.37 4.86
CA PHE A 182 -7.14 -1.12 5.25
C PHE A 182 -8.16 0.03 5.37
N ARG A 183 -8.19 0.67 6.53
CA ARG A 183 -9.13 1.74 6.88
C ARG A 183 -8.50 3.11 6.98
N GLY A 184 -7.19 3.20 7.13
CA GLY A 184 -6.52 4.48 7.28
C GLY A 184 -5.12 4.39 7.83
N SER A 185 -4.54 5.54 8.11
CA SER A 185 -3.19 5.68 8.68
C SER A 185 -3.17 6.73 9.78
N ASP A 186 -2.42 6.43 10.83
CA ASP A 186 -2.25 7.29 11.98
C ASP A 186 -0.77 7.61 12.19
N TYR A 187 -0.37 8.84 11.86
CA TYR A 187 0.98 9.35 12.09
C TYR A 187 1.16 9.85 13.53
N ILE A 188 0.09 10.28 14.19
CA ILE A 188 0.14 10.78 15.59
C ILE A 188 0.44 9.61 16.51
N GLU A 189 -0.30 8.50 16.38
CA GLU A 189 -0.07 7.31 17.18
C GLU A 189 1.30 6.68 16.88
N ALA A 190 1.78 6.79 15.66
CA ALA A 190 3.11 6.30 15.27
C ALA A 190 4.27 7.00 16.02
N GLN A 191 4.09 8.23 16.51
CA GLN A 191 5.09 8.94 17.30
C GLN A 191 5.33 8.31 18.69
N LYS A 192 4.41 7.48 19.15
CA LYS A 192 4.52 6.75 20.43
C LYS A 192 5.27 5.43 20.30
N ILE A 193 5.63 5.00 19.10
CA ILE A 193 6.36 3.75 18.86
C ILE A 193 7.75 3.84 19.51
N PRO A 194 8.19 2.80 20.24
CA PRO A 194 9.50 2.79 20.89
C PRO A 194 10.64 3.08 19.90
N LYS A 195 11.59 3.93 20.29
CA LYS A 195 12.74 4.34 19.45
C LYS A 195 13.52 3.15 18.87
N LEU A 196 13.64 2.05 19.60
CA LEU A 196 14.29 0.84 19.13
C LEU A 196 13.61 0.27 17.87
N ILE A 197 12.27 0.21 17.88
CA ILE A 197 11.49 -0.30 16.74
C ILE A 197 11.61 0.67 15.56
N ILE A 198 11.51 1.98 15.81
CA ILE A 198 11.67 3.02 14.79
C ILE A 198 13.07 2.92 14.14
N ASN A 199 14.14 2.80 14.92
CA ASN A 199 15.50 2.66 14.38
C ASN A 199 15.64 1.40 13.52
N ASN A 200 15.08 0.28 13.97
CA ASN A 200 15.07 -0.97 13.19
C ASN A 200 14.26 -0.80 11.89
N LEU A 201 13.11 -0.13 11.92
CA LEU A 201 12.28 0.16 10.77
C LEU A 201 13.05 1.00 9.72
N TYR A 202 13.70 2.08 10.15
CA TYR A 202 14.54 2.89 9.26
C TYR A 202 15.71 2.09 8.65
N ASN A 203 16.35 1.23 9.44
CA ASN A 203 17.41 0.36 8.95
C ASN A 203 16.90 -0.65 7.91
N CYS A 204 15.74 -1.26 8.12
CA CYS A 204 15.09 -2.16 7.16
C CYS A 204 14.70 -1.40 5.89
N ALA A 205 14.05 -0.25 6.02
CA ALA A 205 13.67 0.60 4.89
C ALA A 205 14.89 1.02 4.06
N LYS A 206 16.00 1.39 4.71
CA LYS A 206 17.27 1.73 4.05
C LYS A 206 17.85 0.55 3.27
N LYS A 207 17.85 -0.67 3.85
CA LYS A 207 18.34 -1.87 3.17
C LYS A 207 17.50 -2.18 1.91
N ILE A 208 16.17 -2.12 2.04
CA ILE A 208 15.24 -2.35 0.93
C ILE A 208 15.44 -1.27 -0.15
N GLY A 209 15.45 0.01 0.22
CA GLY A 209 15.62 1.11 -0.73
C GLY A 209 16.93 1.03 -1.50
N ASN A 210 18.05 0.65 -0.84
CA ASN A 210 19.32 0.42 -1.52
C ASN A 210 19.26 -0.71 -2.55
N LYS A 211 18.52 -1.79 -2.24
CA LYS A 211 18.33 -2.91 -3.18
C LYS A 211 17.42 -2.52 -4.33
N LEU A 212 16.33 -1.79 -4.07
CA LEU A 212 15.44 -1.26 -5.10
C LEU A 212 16.19 -0.33 -6.06
N GLY A 213 17.04 0.56 -5.54
CA GLY A 213 17.89 1.43 -6.34
C GLY A 213 18.81 0.66 -7.29
N LYS A 214 19.39 -0.47 -6.82
CA LYS A 214 20.22 -1.38 -7.64
C LYS A 214 19.41 -2.14 -8.69
N MET A 215 18.12 -2.34 -8.46
CA MET A 215 17.17 -2.92 -9.43
C MET A 215 16.62 -1.88 -10.41
N ASN A 216 17.16 -0.66 -10.40
CA ASN A 216 16.70 0.48 -11.19
C ASN A 216 15.28 0.97 -10.85
N TYR A 217 14.74 0.64 -9.68
CA TYR A 217 13.52 1.27 -9.21
C TYR A 217 13.78 2.76 -8.94
N ARG A 218 12.84 3.61 -9.33
CA ARG A 218 12.84 5.05 -9.06
C ARG A 218 11.46 5.49 -8.57
N GLY A 219 11.47 6.54 -7.74
CA GLY A 219 10.24 7.16 -7.26
C GLY A 219 9.80 6.66 -5.89
N ILE A 220 8.56 7.03 -5.56
CA ILE A 220 7.93 6.75 -4.28
C ILE A 220 7.44 5.30 -4.21
N CYS A 221 7.65 4.65 -3.08
CA CYS A 221 6.95 3.41 -2.73
C CYS A 221 6.69 3.35 -1.23
N GLY A 222 5.73 2.52 -0.84
CA GLY A 222 5.48 2.21 0.56
C GLY A 222 5.94 0.82 0.93
N LEU A 223 6.41 0.68 2.14
CA LEU A 223 6.80 -0.58 2.75
C LEU A 223 5.90 -0.87 3.93
N ASP A 224 5.29 -2.04 3.95
CA ASP A 224 4.41 -2.46 5.03
C ASP A 224 5.11 -3.47 5.94
N PHE A 225 4.97 -3.25 7.24
CA PHE A 225 5.54 -4.08 8.29
C PHE A 225 4.50 -4.42 9.35
N ILE A 226 4.75 -5.49 10.09
CA ILE A 226 4.02 -5.83 11.32
C ILE A 226 5.02 -5.89 12.47
N VAL A 227 4.63 -5.33 13.60
CA VAL A 227 5.37 -5.45 14.87
C VAL A 227 4.62 -6.40 15.76
N GLN A 228 5.34 -7.44 16.24
CA GLN A 228 4.88 -8.38 17.25
C GLN A 228 5.99 -8.62 18.26
N ASN A 229 5.70 -8.49 19.55
CA ASN A 229 6.68 -8.71 20.63
C ASN A 229 7.99 -7.93 20.42
N ASN A 230 7.89 -6.66 20.03
CA ASN A 230 9.02 -5.77 19.68
C ASN A 230 9.88 -6.25 18.51
N LYS A 231 9.47 -7.27 17.78
CA LYS A 231 10.11 -7.73 16.55
C LYS A 231 9.37 -7.20 15.34
N LEU A 232 10.14 -6.73 14.35
CA LEU A 232 9.63 -6.16 13.12
C LEU A 232 9.68 -7.21 12.01
N TYR A 233 8.55 -7.38 11.30
CA TYR A 233 8.43 -8.29 10.17
C TYR A 233 7.97 -7.52 8.93
N PHE A 234 8.70 -7.67 7.85
CA PHE A 234 8.32 -7.07 6.56
C PHE A 234 7.21 -7.89 5.89
N ILE A 235 6.24 -7.18 5.29
CA ILE A 235 5.06 -7.78 4.68
C ILE A 235 5.04 -7.62 3.17
N GLU A 236 5.09 -6.38 2.65
CA GLU A 236 4.97 -6.12 1.20
C GLU A 236 5.58 -4.78 0.78
N ILE A 237 5.81 -4.63 -0.52
CA ILE A 237 6.14 -3.37 -1.17
C ILE A 237 4.91 -2.91 -1.97
N ASN A 238 4.61 -1.63 -1.84
CA ASN A 238 3.62 -0.95 -2.67
C ASN A 238 4.36 0.01 -3.61
N PRO A 239 4.69 -0.37 -4.87
CA PRO A 239 5.52 0.44 -5.77
C PRO A 239 4.72 1.58 -6.41
N ARG A 240 4.16 2.45 -5.58
CA ARG A 240 3.23 3.52 -5.94
C ARG A 240 3.03 4.49 -4.78
N PHE A 241 2.35 5.59 -5.06
CA PHE A 241 1.72 6.39 -4.00
C PHE A 241 0.71 5.54 -3.23
N GLN A 242 0.50 5.88 -1.96
CA GLN A 242 -0.38 5.15 -1.06
C GLN A 242 -1.49 6.04 -0.51
N GLY A 243 -2.49 5.42 0.14
CA GLY A 243 -3.60 6.14 0.72
C GLY A 243 -3.21 7.24 1.70
N SER A 244 -2.05 7.14 2.35
CA SER A 244 -1.51 8.13 3.28
C SER A 244 -0.55 9.14 2.64
N SER A 245 -0.20 9.01 1.36
CA SER A 245 0.72 9.93 0.66
C SER A 245 0.25 11.39 0.67
N PHE A 246 -1.06 11.62 0.68
CA PHE A 246 -1.60 12.98 0.73
C PHE A 246 -1.30 13.69 2.07
N LEU A 247 -1.19 12.97 3.19
CA LEU A 247 -0.82 13.56 4.48
C LEU A 247 0.64 13.98 4.50
N ILE A 248 1.52 13.19 3.89
CA ILE A 248 2.92 13.58 3.67
C ILE A 248 2.97 14.84 2.81
N ASN A 249 2.21 14.84 1.69
CA ASN A 249 2.18 15.97 0.76
C ASN A 249 1.66 17.25 1.43
N ARG A 250 0.62 17.16 2.26
CA ARG A 250 0.09 18.26 3.05
C ARG A 250 1.16 18.82 3.99
N THR A 251 1.85 17.94 4.73
CA THR A 251 2.91 18.37 5.67
C THR A 251 4.10 19.00 4.94
N LEU A 252 4.47 18.48 3.76
CA LEU A 252 5.50 19.11 2.91
C LEU A 252 5.10 20.55 2.53
N PHE A 253 3.87 20.73 2.06
CA PHE A 253 3.34 22.04 1.71
C PHE A 253 3.36 23.01 2.89
N GLU A 254 2.93 22.60 4.08
CA GLU A 254 2.92 23.42 5.31
C GLU A 254 4.33 23.83 5.77
N ASN A 255 5.35 23.05 5.39
CA ASN A 255 6.76 23.35 5.70
C ASN A 255 7.50 24.05 4.54
N ASN A 256 6.79 24.53 3.51
CA ASN A 256 7.35 25.13 2.31
C ASN A 256 8.42 24.23 1.61
N LEU A 257 8.15 22.93 1.59
CA LEU A 257 8.97 21.92 0.92
C LEU A 257 8.31 21.51 -0.41
N PRO A 258 9.08 21.02 -1.38
CA PRO A 258 8.54 20.49 -2.61
C PRO A 258 7.50 19.40 -2.35
N SER A 259 6.45 19.36 -3.16
CA SER A 259 5.42 18.36 -3.08
C SER A 259 5.98 16.94 -3.27
N LEU A 260 5.27 15.95 -2.79
CA LEU A 260 5.66 14.55 -2.98
C LEU A 260 5.71 14.16 -4.48
N TYR A 261 4.95 14.85 -5.32
CA TYR A 261 4.97 14.68 -6.78
C TYR A 261 6.26 15.23 -7.40
N GLU A 262 6.68 16.44 -7.01
CA GLU A 262 7.95 17.04 -7.43
C GLU A 262 9.15 16.22 -6.93
N LEU A 263 9.10 15.74 -5.69
CA LEU A 263 10.11 14.82 -5.15
C LEU A 263 10.17 13.51 -5.95
N ASN A 264 9.02 12.97 -6.35
CA ASN A 264 8.97 11.78 -7.20
C ASN A 264 9.58 12.04 -8.57
N GLU A 265 9.32 13.19 -9.18
CA GLU A 265 9.95 13.60 -10.44
C GLU A 265 11.49 13.71 -10.32
N MET A 266 11.97 14.35 -9.25
CA MET A 266 13.41 14.42 -8.96
C MET A 266 14.05 13.03 -8.81
N ALA A 267 13.33 12.05 -8.29
CA ALA A 267 13.85 10.69 -8.14
C ALA A 267 14.09 9.98 -9.48
N PHE A 268 13.38 10.35 -10.53
CA PHE A 268 13.58 9.84 -11.89
C PHE A 268 14.65 10.64 -12.68
N SER A 269 15.07 11.80 -12.18
CA SER A 269 16.12 12.57 -12.81
C SER A 269 17.48 11.87 -12.71
N ASN A 270 18.42 12.24 -13.59
CA ASN A 270 19.78 11.76 -13.54
C ASN A 270 20.67 12.54 -12.54
N GLU A 271 20.06 13.30 -11.64
CA GLU A 271 20.73 14.11 -10.63
C GLU A 271 20.36 13.63 -9.20
N PRO A 272 21.21 13.91 -8.22
CA PRO A 272 20.85 13.71 -6.82
C PRO A 272 19.65 14.57 -6.44
N ILE A 273 18.77 14.06 -5.57
CA ILE A 273 17.69 14.86 -4.99
C ILE A 273 18.33 15.95 -4.14
N LYS A 274 18.26 17.21 -4.60
CA LYS A 274 18.94 18.39 -4.04
C LYS A 274 18.16 19.02 -2.89
N ILE A 275 17.65 18.23 -1.96
CA ILE A 275 16.96 18.74 -0.79
C ILE A 275 17.66 18.20 0.45
N GLU A 276 17.70 19.03 1.50
CA GLU A 276 18.26 18.64 2.77
C GLU A 276 17.53 17.41 3.32
N LYS A 277 18.14 16.25 3.13
CA LYS A 277 17.59 14.95 3.50
C LYS A 277 17.02 14.94 4.92
N LYS A 278 17.74 15.58 5.87
CA LYS A 278 17.31 15.67 7.27
C LYS A 278 15.98 16.40 7.45
N LYS A 279 15.65 17.41 6.63
CA LYS A 279 14.37 18.11 6.70
C LYS A 279 13.20 17.19 6.31
N LEU A 280 13.42 16.32 5.34
CA LEU A 280 12.41 15.39 4.85
C LEU A 280 12.26 14.15 5.77
N GLU A 281 13.37 13.63 6.29
CA GLU A 281 13.35 12.45 7.17
C GLU A 281 12.85 12.76 8.58
N ASN A 282 13.02 14.00 9.05
CA ASN A 282 12.53 14.47 10.36
C ASN A 282 11.17 15.17 10.28
N LEU A 283 10.47 15.02 9.17
CA LEU A 283 9.17 15.66 8.97
C LEU A 283 8.18 15.15 10.01
N ASN A 284 7.70 16.04 10.89
CA ASN A 284 6.70 15.70 11.88
C ASN A 284 5.31 15.77 11.25
N ILE A 285 4.69 14.62 11.02
CA ILE A 285 3.36 14.51 10.44
C ILE A 285 2.34 14.40 11.58
N ASN A 286 1.58 15.45 11.81
CA ASN A 286 0.59 15.53 12.89
C ASN A 286 -0.83 15.29 12.38
N TYR A 287 -0.99 14.25 11.55
CA TYR A 287 -2.25 13.91 10.92
C TYR A 287 -2.57 12.43 11.04
N SER A 288 -3.86 12.15 11.05
CA SER A 288 -4.44 10.82 10.91
C SER A 288 -5.61 10.87 9.96
N TYR A 289 -5.89 9.80 9.26
CA TYR A 289 -7.11 9.70 8.47
C TYR A 289 -7.74 8.33 8.61
N TYR A 290 -9.05 8.29 8.45
CA TYR A 290 -9.86 7.08 8.52
C TYR A 290 -10.86 7.03 7.38
N LYS A 291 -10.92 5.90 6.66
CA LYS A 291 -11.89 5.64 5.59
C LYS A 291 -13.11 4.94 6.14
N ILE A 292 -14.25 5.59 6.06
CA ILE A 292 -15.52 5.01 6.44
C ILE A 292 -16.26 4.60 5.16
N LYS A 293 -16.64 3.32 5.06
CA LYS A 293 -17.53 2.85 4.00
C LYS A 293 -18.92 2.72 4.57
N TYR A 294 -19.86 3.49 4.08
CA TYR A 294 -21.27 3.42 4.48
C TYR A 294 -22.14 2.82 3.39
N SER A 295 -23.22 2.10 3.80
CA SER A 295 -24.40 1.98 2.97
C SER A 295 -25.11 3.34 2.93
N LYS A 296 -25.75 3.68 1.80
CA LYS A 296 -26.36 5.00 1.57
C LYS A 296 -27.22 5.55 2.73
N ASN A 297 -27.87 4.68 3.50
CA ASN A 297 -28.81 5.09 4.56
C ASN A 297 -28.15 5.46 5.90
N ILE A 298 -26.94 4.97 6.17
CA ILE A 298 -26.21 5.25 7.41
C ILE A 298 -25.30 6.49 7.23
N ALA A 299 -24.94 6.83 6.00
CA ALA A 299 -24.03 7.92 5.68
C ALA A 299 -24.54 9.28 6.18
N VAL A 300 -25.82 9.56 6.01
CA VAL A 300 -26.41 10.87 6.33
C VAL A 300 -26.46 11.13 7.85
N GLU A 301 -26.82 10.13 8.63
CA GLU A 301 -26.99 10.28 10.08
C GLU A 301 -25.64 10.40 10.81
N TYR A 302 -24.67 9.62 10.41
CA TYR A 302 -23.30 9.69 10.96
C TYR A 302 -22.55 10.93 10.49
N PHE A 303 -22.80 11.34 9.26
CA PHE A 303 -22.23 12.56 8.68
C PHE A 303 -22.67 13.80 9.47
N ASN A 304 -23.95 13.89 9.83
CA ASN A 304 -24.48 14.96 10.66
C ASN A 304 -23.88 14.97 12.08
N LYS A 305 -23.52 13.81 12.63
CA LYS A 305 -22.79 13.69 13.91
C LYS A 305 -21.33 14.14 13.78
N LEU A 306 -20.65 13.79 12.70
CA LEU A 306 -19.24 14.18 12.45
C LEU A 306 -19.12 15.68 12.11
N CYS A 307 -20.08 16.25 11.38
CA CYS A 307 -20.10 17.68 11.05
C CYS A 307 -20.26 18.60 12.28
N ASN A 308 -20.69 18.06 13.41
CA ASN A 308 -20.76 18.79 14.68
C ASN A 308 -19.43 18.74 15.47
N CYS A 309 -18.42 17.98 15.03
CA CYS A 309 -17.07 18.04 15.55
C CYS A 309 -16.33 19.19 14.86
N LYS A 310 -15.90 20.21 15.66
CA LYS A 310 -15.28 21.45 15.15
C LYS A 310 -13.96 21.27 14.40
N ASP A 311 -13.37 20.07 14.40
CA ASP A 311 -12.01 19.80 13.91
C ASP A 311 -11.94 18.86 12.68
N ILE A 312 -13.08 18.64 12.00
CA ILE A 312 -13.06 17.84 10.77
C ILE A 312 -12.98 18.76 9.56
N ASP A 313 -11.83 18.77 8.92
CA ASP A 313 -11.62 19.46 7.65
C ASP A 313 -12.61 18.99 6.59
N LYS A 314 -13.35 19.90 5.97
CA LYS A 314 -14.39 19.67 4.95
C LYS A 314 -13.89 19.06 3.63
N TYR A 315 -12.60 18.74 3.51
CA TYR A 315 -11.95 18.32 2.26
C TYR A 315 -12.23 16.90 1.81
N PHE A 316 -13.03 16.12 2.54
CA PHE A 316 -13.29 14.71 2.21
C PHE A 316 -14.59 14.45 1.42
N MET A 317 -15.26 15.48 0.93
CA MET A 317 -16.59 15.35 0.32
C MET A 317 -16.60 15.07 -1.19
N ASP A 318 -15.52 15.33 -1.91
CA ASP A 318 -15.52 15.31 -3.37
C ASP A 318 -15.36 13.93 -4.02
N GLY A 319 -15.30 12.88 -3.26
CA GLY A 319 -15.15 11.50 -3.75
C GLY A 319 -16.39 10.63 -3.71
N LEU A 320 -17.59 11.18 -3.43
CA LEU A 320 -18.81 10.41 -3.16
C LEU A 320 -19.98 10.72 -4.12
N ASN A 321 -19.74 11.35 -5.27
CA ASN A 321 -20.72 11.50 -6.35
C ASN A 321 -20.58 10.40 -7.40
#